data_fd2b407ac2f1d360435bb8c15d9e3373
#
_entry.id   fd2b407ac2f1d360435bb8c15d9e3373
#
_cell.length_a   1.000
_cell.length_b   1.000
_cell.length_c   1.000
_cell.angle_alpha   90.00
_cell.angle_beta   90.00
_cell.angle_gamma   90.00
#
_symmetry.space_group_name_H-M   'P 1'
#
loop_
_entity.id
_entity.type
_entity.pdbx_description
1 polymer ?
#
loop_
_entity_poly.entity_id
_entity_poly.type
_entity_poly.pdbx_seq_one_letter_code
_entity_poly.pdbx_strand_id
1 'polypeptide(L)'
;ILCILIILLLYIFKNNIKISTKQFKNNLIRNFFHFIGQSGWTYGLTVLPLATVFSIEFTMPIWATIIAIIIFKDKLTVFKFIFLTLGMIGTWVIVVPDTNTIDANCIIVLISAIFYAFAHNYTKILTKTDNTISVIFWMSLIQLPFTIIGSLILGKIQFNIFNELPLIILLALSAL
;
A
#
# COMPACT_ATOMS: atom_id res chain seq x y z
N ILE A 1 3.66 5.50 -10.70
CA ILE A 1 2.83 4.47 -11.36
C ILE A 1 3.20 4.33 -12.83
N LEU A 2 3.18 5.39 -13.61
CA LEU A 2 3.46 5.32 -15.06
C LEU A 2 4.85 4.75 -15.37
N CYS A 3 5.89 5.17 -14.65
CA CYS A 3 7.25 4.65 -14.81
C CYS A 3 7.35 3.16 -14.44
N ILE A 4 6.71 2.76 -13.35
CA ILE A 4 6.65 1.34 -12.95
C ILE A 4 5.98 0.51 -14.04
N LEU A 5 4.88 1.01 -14.60
CA LEU A 5 4.17 0.33 -15.70
C LEU A 5 5.05 0.17 -16.94
N ILE A 6 5.79 1.22 -17.33
CA ILE A 6 6.69 1.17 -18.50
C ILE A 6 7.82 0.17 -18.29
N ILE A 7 8.49 0.22 -17.14
CA ILE A 7 9.60 -0.71 -16.82
C ILE A 7 9.08 -2.14 -16.78
N LEU A 8 7.92 -2.36 -16.19
CA LEU A 8 7.28 -3.66 -16.12
C LEU A 8 6.90 -4.18 -17.51
N LEU A 9 6.36 -3.34 -18.39
CA LEU A 9 6.06 -3.70 -19.78
C LEU A 9 7.34 -4.11 -20.51
N LEU A 10 8.42 -3.34 -20.40
CA LEU A 10 9.71 -3.68 -21.02
C LEU A 10 10.23 -5.04 -20.50
N TYR A 11 10.13 -5.29 -19.20
CA TYR A 11 10.55 -6.56 -18.59
C TYR A 11 9.70 -7.75 -19.09
N ILE A 12 8.39 -7.56 -19.19
CA ILE A 12 7.44 -8.58 -19.66
C ILE A 12 7.72 -8.93 -21.13
N PHE A 13 7.88 -7.91 -21.99
CA PHE A 13 8.20 -8.13 -23.41
C PHE A 13 9.53 -8.85 -23.60
N LYS A 14 10.57 -8.44 -22.85
CA LYS A 14 11.89 -9.07 -22.91
C LYS A 14 11.87 -10.55 -22.52
N ASN A 15 11.06 -10.93 -21.53
CA ASN A 15 11.05 -12.30 -20.98
C ASN A 15 9.84 -13.13 -21.46
N ASN A 16 9.03 -12.64 -22.40
CA ASN A 16 7.81 -13.31 -22.91
C ASN A 16 6.87 -13.79 -21.80
N ILE A 17 6.69 -12.98 -20.75
CA ILE A 17 5.87 -13.35 -19.61
C ILE A 17 4.40 -13.16 -19.96
N LYS A 18 3.59 -14.20 -19.76
CA LYS A 18 2.14 -14.11 -19.94
C LYS A 18 1.51 -13.37 -18.76
N ILE A 19 0.89 -12.19 -19.05
CA ILE A 19 0.08 -11.46 -18.10
C ILE A 19 -1.32 -12.02 -18.16
N SER A 20 -1.79 -12.60 -17.08
CA SER A 20 -3.16 -13.05 -16.96
C SER A 20 -3.65 -12.87 -15.52
N THR A 21 -4.93 -12.57 -15.35
CA THR A 21 -5.57 -12.64 -14.04
C THR A 21 -6.82 -13.49 -14.15
N LYS A 22 -6.96 -14.44 -13.24
CA LYS A 22 -8.17 -15.25 -13.09
C LYS A 22 -9.18 -14.59 -12.15
N GLN A 23 -8.76 -13.53 -11.44
CA GLN A 23 -9.52 -12.92 -10.35
C GLN A 23 -9.61 -11.40 -10.51
N PHE A 24 -10.06 -10.91 -11.67
CA PHE A 24 -10.13 -9.48 -11.96
C PHE A 24 -10.93 -8.68 -10.91
N LYS A 25 -12.04 -9.23 -10.40
CA LYS A 25 -12.84 -8.60 -9.35
C LYS A 25 -12.03 -8.39 -8.06
N ASN A 26 -11.26 -9.39 -7.63
CA ASN A 26 -10.41 -9.28 -6.45
C ASN A 26 -9.26 -8.29 -6.66
N ASN A 27 -8.71 -8.21 -7.90
CA ASN A 27 -7.74 -7.18 -8.28
C ASN A 27 -8.33 -5.77 -8.15
N LEU A 28 -9.57 -5.56 -8.62
CA LEU A 28 -10.24 -4.27 -8.53
C LEU A 28 -10.46 -3.86 -7.06
N ILE A 29 -11.01 -4.76 -6.24
CA ILE A 29 -11.25 -4.54 -4.81
C ILE A 29 -9.94 -4.23 -4.09
N ARG A 30 -8.90 -5.02 -4.33
CA ARG A 30 -7.57 -4.82 -3.77
C ARG A 30 -7.02 -3.45 -4.10
N ASN A 31 -7.12 -3.02 -5.35
CA ASN A 31 -6.57 -1.74 -5.81
C ASN A 31 -7.36 -0.55 -5.28
N PHE A 32 -8.67 -0.68 -5.11
CA PHE A 32 -9.51 0.33 -4.47
C PHE A 32 -9.07 0.57 -3.02
N PHE A 33 -8.95 -0.49 -2.22
CA PHE A 33 -8.47 -0.37 -0.84
C PHE A 33 -7.05 0.17 -0.77
N HIS A 34 -6.16 -0.29 -1.65
CA HIS A 34 -4.79 0.19 -1.70
C HIS A 34 -4.72 1.68 -2.04
N PHE A 35 -5.54 2.16 -2.97
CA PHE A 35 -5.57 3.57 -3.35
C PHE A 35 -6.01 4.47 -2.19
N ILE A 36 -7.06 4.07 -1.44
CA ILE A 36 -7.52 4.82 -0.26
C ILE A 36 -6.40 4.84 0.79
N GLY A 37 -5.80 3.69 1.10
CA GLY A 37 -4.69 3.60 2.04
C GLY A 37 -3.51 4.48 1.63
N GLN A 38 -3.10 4.43 0.36
CA GLN A 38 -2.02 5.25 -0.20
C GLN A 38 -2.32 6.75 -0.09
N SER A 39 -3.55 7.16 -0.37
CA SER A 39 -3.94 8.57 -0.33
C SER A 39 -3.88 9.13 1.10
N GLY A 40 -4.42 8.43 2.08
CA GLY A 40 -4.40 8.86 3.47
C GLY A 40 -2.99 8.78 4.08
N TRP A 41 -2.19 7.77 3.73
CA TRP A 41 -0.78 7.68 4.13
C TRP A 41 0.04 8.84 3.57
N THR A 42 -0.11 9.15 2.27
CA THR A 42 0.56 10.28 1.63
C THR A 42 0.14 11.60 2.28
N TYR A 43 -1.15 11.78 2.61
CA TYR A 43 -1.61 12.93 3.35
C TYR A 43 -0.93 13.01 4.72
N GLY A 44 -0.85 11.91 5.47
CA GLY A 44 -0.16 11.83 6.74
C GLY A 44 1.28 12.34 6.69
N LEU A 45 2.03 12.00 5.64
CA LEU A 45 3.40 12.47 5.41
C LEU A 45 3.50 13.99 5.22
N THR A 46 2.42 14.67 4.85
CA THR A 46 2.42 16.14 4.67
C THR A 46 2.13 16.90 5.95
N VAL A 47 1.50 16.26 6.94
CA VAL A 47 0.99 16.93 8.16
C VAL A 47 1.59 16.40 9.46
N LEU A 48 2.18 15.20 9.45
CA LEU A 48 2.76 14.55 10.63
C LEU A 48 4.26 14.29 10.45
N PRO A 49 5.01 14.19 11.56
CA PRO A 49 6.38 13.71 11.52
C PRO A 49 6.48 12.32 10.90
N LEU A 50 7.52 12.10 10.09
CA LEU A 50 7.75 10.82 9.40
C LEU A 50 7.75 9.62 10.35
N ALA A 51 8.40 9.77 11.51
CA ALA A 51 8.45 8.72 12.54
C ALA A 51 7.06 8.33 13.04
N THR A 52 6.15 9.29 13.24
CA THR A 52 4.77 9.04 13.65
C THR A 52 3.99 8.27 12.60
N VAL A 53 4.12 8.66 11.31
CA VAL A 53 3.42 8.00 10.21
C VAL A 53 3.86 6.54 10.10
N PHE A 54 5.18 6.27 10.07
CA PHE A 54 5.69 4.91 10.02
C PHE A 54 5.31 4.08 11.26
N SER A 55 5.33 4.68 12.44
CA SER A 55 4.94 3.97 13.66
C SER A 55 3.49 3.50 13.60
N ILE A 56 2.58 4.35 13.09
CA ILE A 56 1.18 3.95 12.90
C ILE A 56 1.07 2.88 11.79
N GLU A 57 1.84 3.00 10.71
CA GLU A 57 1.86 2.00 9.63
C GLU A 57 2.31 0.62 10.13
N PHE A 58 3.24 0.55 11.08
CA PHE A 58 3.64 -0.71 11.71
C PHE A 58 2.50 -1.42 12.47
N THR A 59 1.37 -0.76 12.70
CA THR A 59 0.16 -1.43 13.21
C THR A 59 -0.57 -2.25 12.13
N MET A 60 -0.25 -2.05 10.84
CA MET A 60 -0.92 -2.71 9.71
C MET A 60 -0.96 -4.25 9.82
N PRO A 61 0.09 -4.98 10.24
CA PRO A 61 0.04 -6.43 10.41
C PRO A 61 -1.02 -6.90 11.40
N ILE A 62 -1.34 -6.08 12.41
CA ILE A 62 -2.38 -6.37 13.40
C ILE A 62 -3.73 -6.36 12.70
N TRP A 63 -4.03 -5.29 11.98
CA TRP A 63 -5.26 -5.14 11.21
C TRP A 63 -5.38 -6.22 10.15
N ALA A 64 -4.28 -6.55 9.45
CA ALA A 64 -4.25 -7.62 8.47
C ALA A 64 -4.58 -8.98 9.10
N THR A 65 -4.13 -9.25 10.31
CA THR A 65 -4.44 -10.49 11.03
C THR A 65 -5.90 -10.51 11.50
N ILE A 66 -6.41 -9.40 12.04
CA ILE A 66 -7.81 -9.28 12.46
C ILE A 66 -8.75 -9.52 11.27
N ILE A 67 -8.48 -8.87 10.14
CA ILE A 67 -9.24 -9.02 8.90
C ILE A 67 -9.17 -10.47 8.39
N ALA A 68 -7.97 -11.08 8.44
CA ALA A 68 -7.77 -12.47 8.02
C ALA A 68 -8.62 -13.45 8.85
N ILE A 69 -8.71 -13.23 10.15
CA ILE A 69 -9.52 -14.07 11.05
C ILE A 69 -11.02 -13.89 10.79
N ILE A 70 -11.47 -12.62 10.74
CA ILE A 70 -12.90 -12.30 10.67
C ILE A 70 -13.47 -12.62 9.29
N ILE A 71 -12.78 -12.19 8.23
CA ILE A 71 -13.31 -12.28 6.85
C ILE A 71 -12.88 -13.57 6.17
N PHE A 72 -11.62 -13.96 6.32
CA PHE A 72 -11.07 -15.13 5.63
C PHE A 72 -11.02 -16.39 6.49
N LYS A 73 -11.49 -16.31 7.76
CA LYS A 73 -11.54 -17.42 8.70
C LYS A 73 -10.18 -18.10 8.90
N ASP A 74 -9.10 -17.34 8.80
CA ASP A 74 -7.75 -17.81 9.06
C ASP A 74 -7.59 -18.14 10.55
N LYS A 75 -6.79 -19.16 10.87
CA LYS A 75 -6.49 -19.53 12.26
C LYS A 75 -5.40 -18.62 12.84
N LEU A 76 -5.66 -18.11 14.04
CA LEU A 76 -4.65 -17.42 14.82
C LEU A 76 -3.66 -18.45 15.38
N THR A 77 -2.41 -18.38 14.96
CA THR A 77 -1.34 -19.21 15.51
C THR A 77 -0.67 -18.47 16.66
N VAL A 78 -0.20 -19.18 17.69
CA VAL A 78 0.51 -18.60 18.85
C VAL A 78 1.69 -17.73 18.39
N PHE A 79 2.44 -18.17 17.37
CA PHE A 79 3.53 -17.37 16.80
C PHE A 79 3.06 -16.06 16.21
N LYS A 80 1.94 -16.02 15.47
CA LYS A 80 1.36 -14.78 14.95
C LYS A 80 1.00 -13.82 16.08
N PHE A 81 0.41 -14.34 17.15
CA PHE A 81 0.05 -13.54 18.33
C PHE A 81 1.29 -12.93 19.00
N ILE A 82 2.35 -13.71 19.21
CA ILE A 82 3.61 -13.21 19.79
C ILE A 82 4.22 -12.11 18.91
N PHE A 83 4.32 -12.31 17.58
CA PHE A 83 4.86 -11.30 16.68
C PHE A 83 4.04 -10.02 16.65
N LEU A 84 2.71 -10.14 16.72
CA LEU A 84 1.82 -8.97 16.78
C LEU A 84 2.01 -8.18 18.07
N THR A 85 2.10 -8.86 19.22
CA THR A 85 2.32 -8.19 20.52
C THR A 85 3.68 -7.52 20.57
N LEU A 86 4.74 -8.16 20.08
CA LEU A 86 6.07 -7.55 20.01
C LEU A 86 6.09 -6.34 19.09
N GLY A 87 5.43 -6.41 17.92
CA GLY A 87 5.29 -5.29 17.00
C GLY A 87 4.53 -4.12 17.63
N MET A 88 3.47 -4.38 18.39
CA MET A 88 2.72 -3.34 19.12
C MET A 88 3.59 -2.66 20.19
N ILE A 89 4.32 -3.44 20.98
CA ILE A 89 5.22 -2.89 22.01
C ILE A 89 6.28 -2.01 21.34
N GLY A 90 6.90 -2.47 20.24
CA GLY A 90 7.88 -1.69 19.49
C GLY A 90 7.30 -0.38 18.95
N THR A 91 6.11 -0.42 18.38
CA THR A 91 5.40 0.79 17.90
C THR A 91 5.10 1.75 19.05
N TRP A 92 4.62 1.24 20.19
CA TRP A 92 4.33 2.03 21.37
C TRP A 92 5.57 2.76 21.89
N VAL A 93 6.71 2.08 22.00
CA VAL A 93 7.99 2.66 22.46
C VAL A 93 8.45 3.81 21.55
N ILE A 94 8.16 3.75 20.26
CA ILE A 94 8.56 4.79 19.29
C ILE A 94 7.60 6.00 19.34
N VAL A 95 6.29 5.76 19.49
CA VAL A 95 5.26 6.82 19.38
C VAL A 95 5.11 7.63 20.67
N VAL A 96 5.23 6.97 21.82
CA VAL A 96 4.91 7.58 23.14
C VAL A 96 5.85 8.71 23.59
N PRO A 97 7.16 8.74 23.26
CA PRO A 97 8.05 9.73 23.88
C PRO A 97 7.76 11.19 23.50
N ASP A 98 7.05 11.47 22.42
CA ASP A 98 7.00 12.85 21.84
C ASP A 98 5.62 13.49 21.81
N THR A 99 4.56 12.82 22.23
CA THR A 99 3.20 13.36 22.05
C THR A 99 2.49 13.67 23.35
N ASN A 100 2.60 14.90 23.82
CA ASN A 100 1.68 15.47 24.83
C ASN A 100 0.24 15.64 24.27
N THR A 101 0.03 15.53 22.96
CA THR A 101 -1.28 15.59 22.29
C THR A 101 -1.31 14.68 21.08
N ILE A 102 -2.25 13.75 21.05
CA ILE A 102 -2.52 12.93 19.86
C ILE A 102 -3.14 13.86 18.82
N ASP A 103 -2.42 14.10 17.71
CA ASP A 103 -2.94 14.87 16.59
C ASP A 103 -4.09 14.08 15.93
N ALA A 104 -5.20 14.75 15.66
CA ALA A 104 -6.36 14.14 14.97
C ALA A 104 -5.99 13.54 13.60
N ASN A 105 -4.94 14.03 12.96
CA ASN A 105 -4.42 13.48 11.70
C ASN A 105 -3.86 12.05 11.85
N CYS A 106 -3.47 11.63 13.05
CA CYS A 106 -3.07 10.24 13.34
C CYS A 106 -4.20 9.25 13.03
N ILE A 107 -5.46 9.65 13.19
CA ILE A 107 -6.64 8.82 12.89
C ILE A 107 -6.71 8.53 11.39
N ILE A 108 -6.38 9.50 10.54
CA ILE A 108 -6.39 9.33 9.08
C ILE A 108 -5.34 8.30 8.67
N VAL A 109 -4.14 8.36 9.26
CA VAL A 109 -3.06 7.40 9.00
C VAL A 109 -3.42 6.01 9.52
N LEU A 110 -4.08 5.91 10.68
CA LEU A 110 -4.55 4.64 11.23
C LEU A 110 -5.61 4.00 10.32
N ILE A 111 -6.57 4.78 9.84
CA ILE A 111 -7.55 4.32 8.85
C ILE A 111 -6.84 3.83 7.58
N SER A 112 -5.81 4.55 7.11
CA SER A 112 -5.01 4.15 5.96
C SER A 112 -4.32 2.80 6.17
N ALA A 113 -3.76 2.55 7.37
CA ALA A 113 -3.16 1.26 7.73
C ALA A 113 -4.18 0.12 7.68
N ILE A 114 -5.44 0.36 8.09
CA ILE A 114 -6.54 -0.61 7.97
C ILE A 114 -6.86 -0.91 6.50
N PHE A 115 -6.96 0.12 5.65
CA PHE A 115 -7.21 -0.08 4.22
C PHE A 115 -6.05 -0.82 3.52
N TYR A 116 -4.81 -0.54 3.88
CA TYR A 116 -3.66 -1.32 3.43
C TYR A 116 -3.75 -2.77 3.86
N ALA A 117 -4.16 -3.03 5.10
CA ALA A 117 -4.35 -4.38 5.62
C ALA A 117 -5.39 -5.18 4.80
N PHE A 118 -6.50 -4.53 4.38
CA PHE A 118 -7.44 -5.14 3.43
C PHE A 118 -6.76 -5.47 2.10
N ALA A 119 -6.03 -4.53 1.51
CA ALA A 119 -5.34 -4.73 0.25
C ALA A 119 -4.33 -5.89 0.32
N HIS A 120 -3.57 -6.00 1.42
CA HIS A 120 -2.63 -7.09 1.64
C HIS A 120 -3.31 -8.47 1.73
N ASN A 121 -4.45 -8.56 2.41
CA ASN A 121 -5.22 -9.81 2.47
C ASN A 121 -5.74 -10.23 1.08
N TYR A 122 -6.22 -9.28 0.27
CA TYR A 122 -6.60 -9.57 -1.12
C TYR A 122 -5.39 -9.97 -1.98
N THR A 123 -4.22 -9.37 -1.76
CA THR A 123 -2.98 -9.77 -2.44
C THR A 123 -2.64 -11.23 -2.15
N LYS A 124 -2.78 -11.70 -0.90
CA LYS A 124 -2.61 -13.11 -0.51
C LYS A 124 -3.55 -14.05 -1.28
N ILE A 125 -4.77 -13.61 -1.61
CA ILE A 125 -5.70 -14.40 -2.41
C ILE A 125 -5.26 -14.44 -3.87
N LEU A 126 -4.90 -13.29 -4.42
CA LEU A 126 -4.49 -13.16 -5.82
C LEU A 126 -3.25 -13.98 -6.14
N THR A 127 -2.24 -13.98 -5.27
CA THR A 127 -0.99 -14.73 -5.46
C THR A 127 -1.15 -16.25 -5.43
N LYS A 128 -2.34 -16.77 -5.06
CA LYS A 128 -2.64 -18.21 -5.19
C LYS A 128 -2.88 -18.65 -6.64
N THR A 129 -3.32 -17.74 -7.51
CA THR A 129 -3.71 -18.06 -8.89
C THR A 129 -2.94 -17.26 -9.93
N ASP A 130 -2.50 -16.07 -9.57
CA ASP A 130 -1.84 -15.14 -10.47
C ASP A 130 -0.37 -15.03 -10.08
N ASN A 131 0.52 -14.87 -11.07
CA ASN A 131 1.93 -14.63 -10.79
C ASN A 131 2.13 -13.20 -10.26
N THR A 132 3.19 -12.99 -9.49
CA THR A 132 3.51 -11.70 -8.87
C THR A 132 3.58 -10.57 -9.88
N ILE A 133 4.16 -10.81 -11.06
CA ILE A 133 4.30 -9.81 -12.13
C ILE A 133 2.93 -9.38 -12.66
N SER A 134 2.00 -10.33 -12.83
CA SER A 134 0.62 -10.01 -13.22
C SER A 134 -0.09 -9.17 -12.16
N VAL A 135 0.10 -9.49 -10.87
CA VAL A 135 -0.50 -8.71 -9.77
C VAL A 135 0.02 -7.27 -9.77
N ILE A 136 1.33 -7.07 -9.93
CA ILE A 136 1.95 -5.74 -10.00
C ILE A 136 1.49 -4.98 -11.26
N PHE A 137 1.41 -5.66 -12.40
CA PHE A 137 0.92 -5.06 -13.65
C PHE A 137 -0.51 -4.56 -13.50
N TRP A 138 -1.42 -5.40 -13.02
CA TRP A 138 -2.81 -5.01 -12.80
C TRP A 138 -2.95 -3.92 -11.73
N MET A 139 -2.09 -3.94 -10.70
CA MET A 139 -2.01 -2.85 -9.72
C MET A 139 -1.70 -1.52 -10.40
N SER A 140 -0.63 -1.46 -11.19
CA SER A 140 -0.20 -0.24 -11.85
C SER A 140 -1.24 0.26 -12.86
N LEU A 141 -1.88 -0.66 -13.60
CA LEU A 141 -2.87 -0.33 -14.61
C LEU A 141 -4.18 0.22 -13.99
N ILE A 142 -4.68 -0.43 -12.94
CA ILE A 142 -5.93 -0.04 -12.28
C ILE A 142 -5.77 1.24 -11.46
N GLN A 143 -4.60 1.45 -10.82
CA GLN A 143 -4.37 2.66 -10.03
C GLN A 143 -4.13 3.92 -10.88
N LEU A 144 -3.74 3.77 -12.14
CA LEU A 144 -3.48 4.89 -13.04
C LEU A 144 -4.72 5.81 -13.19
N PRO A 145 -5.91 5.32 -13.55
CA PRO A 145 -7.11 6.15 -13.63
C PRO A 145 -7.50 6.78 -12.28
N PHE A 146 -7.36 6.05 -11.16
CA PHE A 146 -7.66 6.60 -9.84
C PHE A 146 -6.74 7.77 -9.49
N THR A 147 -5.44 7.66 -9.79
CA THR A 147 -4.49 8.76 -9.54
C THR A 147 -4.74 9.96 -10.45
N ILE A 148 -5.10 9.75 -11.71
CA ILE A 148 -5.46 10.84 -12.63
C ILE A 148 -6.72 11.56 -12.13
N ILE A 149 -7.78 10.82 -11.81
CA ILE A 149 -9.03 11.40 -11.30
C ILE A 149 -8.78 12.15 -9.99
N GLY A 150 -8.04 11.55 -9.05
CA GLY A 150 -7.70 12.18 -7.79
C GLY A 150 -6.92 13.48 -7.96
N SER A 151 -5.94 13.52 -8.87
CA SER A 151 -5.16 14.73 -9.16
C SER A 151 -5.98 15.82 -9.85
N LEU A 152 -6.92 15.45 -10.70
CA LEU A 152 -7.86 16.39 -11.33
C LEU A 152 -8.78 17.03 -10.29
N ILE A 153 -9.34 16.24 -9.36
CA ILE A 153 -10.23 16.74 -8.30
C ILE A 153 -9.49 17.69 -7.35
N LEU A 154 -8.24 17.36 -7.01
CA LEU A 154 -7.41 18.18 -6.12
C LEU A 154 -6.82 19.43 -6.80
N GLY A 155 -6.98 19.56 -8.11
CA GLY A 155 -6.46 20.71 -8.90
C GLY A 155 -4.92 20.85 -8.87
N LYS A 156 -4.20 19.79 -8.50
CA LYS A 156 -2.73 19.80 -8.29
C LYS A 156 -1.97 19.00 -9.36
N ILE A 157 -2.37 19.12 -10.62
CA ILE A 157 -1.55 18.56 -11.70
C ILE A 157 -0.41 19.56 -11.98
N GLN A 158 0.72 19.38 -11.32
CA GLN A 158 1.95 20.05 -11.67
C GLN A 158 2.80 19.11 -12.54
N PHE A 159 2.84 19.36 -13.84
CA PHE A 159 3.72 18.65 -14.76
C PHE A 159 5.14 19.19 -14.71
N ASN A 160 5.75 19.20 -13.56
CA ASN A 160 7.17 19.54 -13.44
C ASN A 160 8.04 18.26 -13.52
N ILE A 161 7.68 17.38 -14.45
CA ILE A 161 8.22 16.01 -14.57
C ILE A 161 9.70 16.01 -14.89
N PHE A 162 10.20 16.99 -15.67
CA PHE A 162 11.57 16.94 -16.20
C PHE A 162 12.65 17.07 -15.12
N ASN A 163 12.44 17.86 -14.09
CA ASN A 163 13.42 18.04 -13.02
C ASN A 163 13.45 16.85 -12.04
N GLU A 164 12.32 16.14 -11.89
CA GLU A 164 12.15 15.03 -10.96
C GLU A 164 12.33 13.64 -11.64
N LEU A 165 12.51 13.64 -12.96
CA LEU A 165 12.55 12.39 -13.75
C LEU A 165 13.62 11.40 -13.24
N PRO A 166 14.85 11.80 -12.90
CA PRO A 166 15.87 10.87 -12.40
C PRO A 166 15.46 10.21 -11.08
N LEU A 167 14.87 11.00 -10.17
CA LEU A 167 14.38 10.51 -8.87
C LEU A 167 13.21 9.55 -9.03
N ILE A 168 12.28 9.87 -9.94
CA ILE A 168 11.13 9.03 -10.24
C ILE A 168 11.56 7.68 -10.83
N ILE A 169 12.55 7.67 -11.72
CA ILE A 169 13.11 6.44 -12.30
C ILE A 169 13.81 5.62 -11.21
N LEU A 170 14.60 6.25 -10.35
CA LEU A 170 15.28 5.57 -9.25
C LEU A 170 14.28 4.90 -8.29
N LEU A 171 13.22 5.62 -7.90
CA LEU A 171 12.15 5.10 -7.07
C LEU A 171 11.38 3.96 -7.74
N ALA A 172 11.13 4.07 -9.05
CA ALA A 172 10.45 3.01 -9.80
C ALA A 172 11.31 1.73 -9.89
N LEU A 173 12.64 1.88 -10.03
CA LEU A 173 13.56 0.75 -10.04
C LEU A 173 13.70 0.09 -8.66
N SER A 174 13.63 0.86 -7.57
CA SER A 174 13.69 0.33 -6.21
C SER A 174 12.43 -0.44 -5.79
N ALA A 175 11.31 -0.24 -6.50
CA ALA A 175 10.03 -0.89 -6.24
C ALA A 175 9.83 -2.21 -7.01
N LEU A 176 10.77 -2.58 -7.89
CA LEU A 176 10.81 -3.85 -8.66
C LEU A 176 11.71 -4.88 -8.01
#